data_be0f8014d2c88b02bb261e61ba959b09
#
_entry.id   be0f8014d2c88b02bb261e61ba959b09
#
_cell.length_a   1.000
_cell.length_b   1.000
_cell.length_c   1.000
_cell.angle_alpha   90.00
_cell.angle_beta   90.00
_cell.angle_gamma   90.00
#
_symmetry.space_group_name_H-M   'P 1'
#
loop_
_entity.id
_entity.type
_entity.pdbx_description
1 polymer ?
#
loop_
_entity_poly.entity_id
_entity_poly.type
_entity_poly.pdbx_seq_one_letter_code
_entity_poly.pdbx_strand_id
1 'polypeptide(L)'
;MASEYHIFNGDQLLAQLSPEITGTRIVIRECLMDGPVAADTLHDSYKMRARFLTTKYPIGTIEEYHKNVVTEFERIQNIPPNSAIYLWFEDDLFCQVNCWFVLALLQDQVGCQLYLIRLDARSP
;
A
#
# COMPACT_ATOMS: atom_id res chain seq x y z
N MET A 1 22.60 -8.49 -5.42
CA MET A 1 21.30 -9.16 -5.59
C MET A 1 20.17 -8.18 -5.38
N ALA A 2 19.14 -8.27 -6.19
CA ALA A 2 17.98 -7.42 -6.03
C ALA A 2 17.20 -7.79 -4.77
N SER A 3 16.80 -6.78 -4.00
CA SER A 3 15.91 -6.99 -2.86
C SER A 3 14.50 -7.26 -3.35
N GLU A 4 13.74 -8.03 -2.59
CA GLU A 4 12.36 -8.35 -2.90
C GLU A 4 11.42 -7.70 -1.89
N TYR A 5 10.35 -7.10 -2.43
CA TYR A 5 9.32 -6.44 -1.64
C TYR A 5 7.96 -6.94 -2.07
N HIS A 6 7.09 -7.19 -1.11
CA HIS A 6 5.71 -7.59 -1.35
C HIS A 6 4.78 -6.56 -0.74
N ILE A 7 3.95 -5.94 -1.55
CA ILE A 7 3.00 -4.93 -1.12
C ILE A 7 1.59 -5.50 -1.22
N PHE A 8 0.88 -5.56 -0.10
CA PHE A 8 -0.45 -6.15 0.03
C PHE A 8 -1.50 -5.10 0.26
N ASN A 9 -2.63 -5.22 -0.41
CA ASN A 9 -3.78 -4.38 -0.11
C ASN A 9 -4.62 -5.04 0.98
N GLY A 10 -4.27 -4.75 2.24
CA GLY A 10 -4.98 -5.23 3.41
C GLY A 10 -4.36 -6.43 4.09
N ASP A 11 -4.69 -6.58 5.36
CA ASP A 11 -4.13 -7.63 6.22
C ASP A 11 -4.60 -9.04 5.85
N GLN A 12 -5.77 -9.17 5.24
CA GLN A 12 -6.29 -10.48 4.84
C GLN A 12 -5.42 -11.13 3.76
N LEU A 13 -4.96 -10.33 2.78
CA LEU A 13 -4.07 -10.85 1.76
C LEU A 13 -2.73 -11.27 2.36
N LEU A 14 -2.22 -10.48 3.29
CA LEU A 14 -0.98 -10.82 4.00
C LEU A 14 -1.11 -12.14 4.74
N ALA A 15 -2.24 -12.36 5.41
CA ALA A 15 -2.48 -13.57 6.18
C ALA A 15 -2.56 -14.84 5.31
N GLN A 16 -2.92 -14.69 4.03
CA GLN A 16 -3.02 -15.80 3.09
C GLN A 16 -1.67 -16.16 2.47
N LEU A 17 -0.66 -15.33 2.66
CA LEU A 17 0.64 -15.55 2.05
C LEU A 17 1.37 -16.70 2.71
N SER A 18 1.96 -17.57 1.88
CA SER A 18 2.79 -18.66 2.37
C SER A 18 3.99 -18.10 3.13
N PRO A 19 4.34 -18.67 4.30
CA PRO A 19 5.55 -18.25 5.02
C PRO A 19 6.84 -18.54 4.26
N GLU A 20 6.78 -19.36 3.22
CA GLU A 20 7.94 -19.67 2.38
C GLU A 20 8.33 -18.54 1.43
N ILE A 21 7.41 -17.60 1.17
CA ILE A 21 7.71 -16.47 0.30
C ILE A 21 8.62 -15.50 1.03
N THR A 22 9.78 -15.24 0.44
CA THR A 22 10.81 -14.39 1.02
C THR A 22 10.61 -12.93 0.62
N GLY A 23 11.24 -12.02 1.37
CA GLY A 23 11.23 -10.61 1.08
C GLY A 23 10.55 -9.78 2.17
N THR A 24 10.66 -8.47 2.01
CA THR A 24 10.04 -7.51 2.93
C THR A 24 8.55 -7.37 2.59
N ARG A 25 7.71 -7.36 3.61
CA ARG A 25 6.26 -7.26 3.46
C ARG A 25 5.78 -5.89 3.93
N ILE A 26 4.99 -5.24 3.06
CA ILE A 26 4.39 -3.93 3.33
C ILE A 26 2.89 -4.07 3.11
N VAL A 27 2.10 -3.51 4.02
CA VAL A 27 0.63 -3.64 3.97
C VAL A 27 -0.01 -2.27 3.82
N ILE A 28 -0.87 -2.12 2.83
CA ILE A 28 -1.66 -0.90 2.62
C ILE A 28 -2.97 -1.05 3.39
N ARG A 29 -3.20 -0.16 4.37
CA ARG A 29 -4.40 -0.14 5.21
C ARG A 29 -5.16 1.15 5.01
N GLU A 30 -5.54 1.43 3.77
CA GLU A 30 -6.22 2.66 3.38
C GLU A 30 -7.33 2.36 2.38
N CYS A 31 -8.30 3.24 2.29
CA CYS A 31 -9.31 3.22 1.25
C CYS A 31 -9.33 4.59 0.56
N LEU A 32 -8.41 4.78 -0.37
CA LEU A 32 -8.19 6.08 -1.01
C LEU A 32 -9.33 6.49 -1.94
N MET A 33 -10.21 5.57 -2.27
CA MET A 33 -11.41 5.85 -3.04
C MET A 33 -12.44 6.63 -2.21
N ASP A 34 -12.38 6.57 -0.90
CA ASP A 34 -13.31 7.24 0.00
C ASP A 34 -12.68 8.50 0.59
N GLY A 35 -13.30 9.64 0.32
CA GLY A 35 -12.92 10.93 0.87
C GLY A 35 -11.81 11.65 0.11
N PRO A 36 -11.36 12.79 0.64
CA PRO A 36 -10.39 13.64 -0.05
C PRO A 36 -8.99 13.03 -0.03
N VAL A 37 -8.27 13.18 -1.13
CA VAL A 37 -6.89 12.70 -1.29
C VAL A 37 -5.97 13.84 -1.73
N ALA A 38 -6.45 14.75 -2.56
CA ALA A 38 -5.64 15.79 -3.17
C ALA A 38 -5.20 16.84 -2.15
N ALA A 39 -3.90 17.08 -2.10
CA ALA A 39 -3.27 18.12 -1.30
C ALA A 39 -1.96 18.53 -1.99
N ASP A 40 -1.37 19.65 -1.56
CA ASP A 40 -0.15 20.15 -2.20
C ASP A 40 1.06 19.25 -1.98
N THR A 41 1.10 18.55 -0.85
CA THR A 41 2.20 17.65 -0.51
C THR A 41 1.65 16.33 0.04
N LEU A 42 2.49 15.28 0.01
CA LEU A 42 2.13 14.02 0.64
C LEU A 42 1.90 14.17 2.13
N HIS A 43 2.71 15.00 2.80
CA HIS A 43 2.54 15.26 4.22
C HIS A 43 1.16 15.83 4.53
N ASP A 44 0.72 16.82 3.76
CA ASP A 44 -0.62 17.41 3.93
C ASP A 44 -1.73 16.43 3.58
N SER A 45 -1.52 15.61 2.56
CA SER A 45 -2.47 14.56 2.20
C SER A 45 -2.63 13.56 3.35
N TYR A 46 -1.55 13.14 3.96
CA TYR A 46 -1.61 12.20 5.09
C TYR A 46 -2.34 12.81 6.28
N LYS A 47 -2.11 14.08 6.59
CA LYS A 47 -2.82 14.77 7.68
C LYS A 47 -4.33 14.84 7.39
N MET A 48 -4.68 15.19 6.18
CA MET A 48 -6.08 15.27 5.77
C MET A 48 -6.76 13.90 5.83
N ARG A 49 -6.08 12.86 5.35
CA ARG A 49 -6.59 11.49 5.40
C ARG A 49 -6.78 11.01 6.84
N ALA A 50 -5.82 11.29 7.70
CA ALA A 50 -5.91 10.91 9.11
C ALA A 50 -7.15 11.51 9.77
N ARG A 51 -7.41 12.79 9.54
CA ARG A 51 -8.61 13.46 10.07
C ARG A 51 -9.89 12.85 9.51
N PHE A 52 -9.93 12.62 8.21
CA PHE A 52 -11.12 12.10 7.54
C PHE A 52 -11.47 10.71 8.07
N LEU A 53 -10.51 9.80 8.08
CA LEU A 53 -10.77 8.41 8.45
C LEU A 53 -11.07 8.25 9.94
N THR A 54 -10.38 8.98 10.81
CA THR A 54 -10.64 8.89 12.25
C THR A 54 -11.96 9.54 12.64
N THR A 55 -12.47 10.46 11.83
CA THR A 55 -13.78 11.09 12.04
C THR A 55 -14.91 10.21 11.52
N LYS A 56 -14.72 9.62 10.34
CA LYS A 56 -15.77 8.85 9.67
C LYS A 56 -15.88 7.41 10.19
N TYR A 57 -14.76 6.80 10.54
CA TYR A 57 -14.72 5.39 10.93
C TYR A 57 -14.10 5.21 12.30
N PRO A 58 -14.47 4.15 13.03
CA PRO A 58 -13.88 3.84 14.34
C PRO A 58 -12.55 3.10 14.17
N ILE A 59 -11.60 3.71 13.48
CA ILE A 59 -10.30 3.09 13.17
C ILE A 59 -9.20 3.44 14.17
N GLY A 60 -9.52 4.25 15.20
CA GLY A 60 -8.56 4.65 16.21
C GLY A 60 -8.23 6.14 16.14
N THR A 61 -7.04 6.50 16.58
CA THR A 61 -6.58 7.88 16.68
C THR A 61 -5.77 8.31 15.45
N ILE A 62 -5.53 9.61 15.32
CA ILE A 62 -4.64 10.14 14.28
C ILE A 62 -3.25 9.54 14.42
N GLU A 63 -2.76 9.36 15.64
CA GLU A 63 -1.45 8.75 15.88
C GLU A 63 -1.40 7.30 15.40
N GLU A 64 -2.46 6.54 15.62
CA GLU A 64 -2.55 5.17 15.14
C GLU A 64 -2.59 5.13 13.60
N TYR A 65 -3.27 6.08 12.96
CA TYR A 65 -3.25 6.18 11.51
C TYR A 65 -1.83 6.37 10.99
N HIS A 66 -1.07 7.30 11.58
CA HIS A 66 0.32 7.51 11.17
C HIS A 66 1.16 6.25 11.37
N LYS A 67 1.02 5.59 12.52
CA LYS A 67 1.77 4.38 12.81
C LYS A 67 1.45 3.23 11.86
N ASN A 68 0.17 3.02 11.56
CA ASN A 68 -0.28 1.83 10.83
C ASN A 68 -0.38 2.04 9.32
N VAL A 69 -0.53 3.28 8.87
CA VAL A 69 -0.76 3.61 7.46
C VAL A 69 0.40 4.41 6.88
N VAL A 70 0.70 5.57 7.44
CA VAL A 70 1.73 6.46 6.88
C VAL A 70 3.10 5.80 6.90
N THR A 71 3.44 5.10 7.97
CA THR A 71 4.71 4.38 8.08
C THR A 71 4.88 3.39 6.92
N GLU A 72 3.82 2.70 6.54
CA GLU A 72 3.88 1.75 5.43
C GLU A 72 4.07 2.46 4.08
N PHE A 73 3.43 3.59 3.86
CA PHE A 73 3.65 4.39 2.67
C PHE A 73 5.10 4.91 2.60
N GLU A 74 5.66 5.33 3.72
CA GLU A 74 7.05 5.77 3.78
C GLU A 74 8.03 4.63 3.48
N ARG A 75 7.71 3.42 3.93
CA ARG A 75 8.51 2.24 3.60
C ARG A 75 8.52 1.98 2.08
N ILE A 76 7.40 2.21 1.41
CA ILE A 76 7.33 2.09 -0.05
C ILE A 76 8.23 3.12 -0.72
N GLN A 77 8.19 4.36 -0.25
CA GLN A 77 9.02 5.44 -0.80
C GLN A 77 10.52 5.19 -0.61
N ASN A 78 10.89 4.38 0.38
CA ASN A 78 12.28 4.05 0.70
C ASN A 78 12.76 2.73 0.09
N ILE A 79 11.95 2.09 -0.77
CA ILE A 79 12.39 0.90 -1.48
C ILE A 79 13.59 1.27 -2.37
N PRO A 80 14.72 0.53 -2.27
CA PRO A 80 15.92 0.86 -3.04
C PRO A 80 15.71 0.67 -4.54
N PRO A 81 16.47 1.39 -5.37
CA PRO A 81 16.47 1.14 -6.82
C PRO A 81 16.83 -0.31 -7.13
N ASN A 82 16.40 -0.79 -8.28
CA ASN A 82 16.70 -2.14 -8.79
C ASN A 82 16.14 -3.27 -7.93
N SER A 83 15.09 -2.99 -7.13
CA SER A 83 14.39 -4.01 -6.36
C SER A 83 13.31 -4.69 -7.19
N ALA A 84 12.95 -5.92 -6.83
CA ALA A 84 11.78 -6.59 -7.36
C ALA A 84 10.59 -6.31 -6.43
N ILE A 85 9.50 -5.82 -6.98
CA ILE A 85 8.33 -5.40 -6.21
C ILE A 85 7.11 -6.18 -6.71
N TYR A 86 6.49 -6.94 -5.81
CA TYR A 86 5.31 -7.75 -6.09
C TYR A 86 4.10 -7.05 -5.49
N LEU A 87 3.11 -6.75 -6.34
CA LEU A 87 1.91 -6.01 -5.96
C LEU A 87 0.74 -6.99 -5.85
N TRP A 88 0.26 -7.19 -4.62
CA TRP A 88 -0.80 -8.14 -4.30
C TRP A 88 -2.11 -7.37 -4.11
N PHE A 89 -2.79 -7.09 -5.22
CA PHE A 89 -4.03 -6.33 -5.24
C PHE A 89 -5.10 -7.09 -6.01
N GLU A 90 -6.33 -7.06 -5.52
CA GLU A 90 -7.46 -7.64 -6.21
C GLU A 90 -7.97 -6.71 -7.31
N ASP A 91 -8.85 -7.23 -8.18
CA ASP A 91 -9.30 -6.49 -9.37
C ASP A 91 -10.43 -5.49 -9.10
N ASP A 92 -10.96 -5.41 -7.88
CA ASP A 92 -12.02 -4.45 -7.58
C ASP A 92 -11.50 -3.01 -7.59
N LEU A 93 -12.42 -2.05 -7.73
CA LEU A 93 -12.07 -0.65 -7.90
C LEU A 93 -11.33 -0.06 -6.70
N PHE A 94 -11.69 -0.48 -5.49
CA PHE A 94 -11.02 0.00 -4.26
C PHE A 94 -9.55 -0.39 -4.27
N CYS A 95 -9.25 -1.63 -4.64
CA CYS A 95 -7.89 -2.11 -4.73
C CYS A 95 -7.12 -1.42 -5.85
N GLN A 96 -7.76 -1.16 -7.00
CA GLN A 96 -7.11 -0.48 -8.10
C GLN A 96 -6.70 0.95 -7.75
N VAL A 97 -7.55 1.70 -7.06
CA VAL A 97 -7.22 3.06 -6.63
C VAL A 97 -6.02 3.06 -5.69
N ASN A 98 -6.00 2.14 -4.72
CA ASN A 98 -4.84 2.00 -3.83
C ASN A 98 -3.58 1.61 -4.60
N CYS A 99 -3.71 0.72 -5.59
CA CYS A 99 -2.59 0.30 -6.42
C CYS A 99 -2.02 1.48 -7.22
N TRP A 100 -2.87 2.31 -7.80
CA TRP A 100 -2.42 3.51 -8.53
C TRP A 100 -1.64 4.46 -7.62
N PHE A 101 -2.08 4.63 -6.38
CA PHE A 101 -1.37 5.45 -5.41
C PHE A 101 0.03 4.88 -5.11
N VAL A 102 0.12 3.57 -4.92
CA VAL A 102 1.40 2.89 -4.70
C VAL A 102 2.32 3.08 -5.90
N LEU A 103 1.80 2.93 -7.11
CA LEU A 103 2.61 3.16 -8.32
C LEU A 103 3.11 4.59 -8.42
N ALA A 104 2.30 5.56 -8.00
CA ALA A 104 2.71 6.95 -7.95
C ALA A 104 3.85 7.18 -6.94
N LEU A 105 3.80 6.51 -5.79
CA LEU A 105 4.88 6.57 -4.80
C LEU A 105 6.19 5.98 -5.33
N LEU A 106 6.10 5.02 -6.24
CA LEU A 106 7.27 4.30 -6.79
C LEU A 106 7.84 4.94 -8.05
N GLN A 107 7.23 6.00 -8.58
CA GLN A 107 7.61 6.54 -9.89
C GLN A 107 9.06 7.02 -9.97
N ASP A 108 9.65 7.42 -8.84
CA ASP A 108 11.04 7.90 -8.80
C ASP A 108 12.06 6.78 -8.55
N GLN A 109 11.61 5.54 -8.38
CA GLN A 109 12.49 4.40 -8.10
C GLN A 109 13.00 3.80 -9.40
N VAL A 110 14.29 4.00 -9.65
CA VAL A 110 14.94 3.60 -10.91
C VAL A 110 15.22 2.10 -10.95
N GLY A 111 14.88 1.48 -12.07
CA GLY A 111 15.27 0.09 -12.34
C GLY A 111 14.50 -0.97 -11.56
N CYS A 112 13.46 -0.60 -10.82
CA CYS A 112 12.63 -1.57 -10.13
C CYS A 112 11.79 -2.37 -11.12
N GLN A 113 11.67 -3.67 -10.87
CA GLN A 113 10.78 -4.55 -11.62
C GLN A 113 9.48 -4.72 -10.84
N LEU A 114 8.37 -4.41 -11.50
CA LEU A 114 7.04 -4.49 -10.87
C LEU A 114 6.28 -5.69 -11.41
N TYR A 115 5.74 -6.50 -10.49
CA TYR A 115 4.95 -7.67 -10.83
C TYR A 115 3.58 -7.53 -10.17
N LEU A 116 2.53 -7.52 -10.98
CA LEU A 116 1.18 -7.54 -10.47
C LEU A 116 0.74 -8.98 -10.27
N ILE A 117 0.47 -9.35 -9.02
CA ILE A 117 0.01 -10.68 -8.68
C ILE A 117 -1.52 -10.66 -8.74
N ARG A 118 -2.09 -11.44 -9.64
CA ARG A 118 -3.53 -11.57 -9.74
C ARG A 118 -4.00 -12.75 -8.91
N LEU A 119 -4.97 -12.46 -8.05
CA LEU A 119 -5.64 -13.51 -7.29
C LEU A 119 -6.97 -13.79 -7.96
N ASP A 120 -7.14 -15.00 -8.45
CA ASP A 120 -8.41 -15.41 -9.05
C ASP A 120 -9.36 -15.84 -7.94
N ALA A 121 -10.33 -14.97 -7.64
CA ALA A 121 -11.33 -15.24 -6.61
C ALA A 121 -12.21 -16.47 -6.95
N ARG A 122 -12.16 -16.94 -8.18
CA ARG A 122 -12.91 -18.13 -8.63
C ARG A 122 -12.10 -19.41 -8.59
N SER A 123 -10.84 -19.31 -8.25
CA SER A 123 -10.00 -20.50 -8.12
C SER A 123 -10.46 -21.34 -6.95
N PRO A 124 -10.64 -22.63 -7.13
CA PRO A 124 -11.03 -23.50 -6.03
C PRO A 124 -9.95 -23.61 -4.96
#